data_6715475f20c7c8cbe9910c447b964599
#
_entry.id   6715475f20c7c8cbe9910c447b964599
#
_cell.length_a   1.000
_cell.length_b   1.000
_cell.length_c   1.000
_cell.angle_alpha   90.00
_cell.angle_beta   90.00
_cell.angle_gamma   90.00
#
_symmetry.space_group_name_H-M   'P 1'
#
loop_
_entity.id
_entity.type
_entity.pdbx_description
1 polymer ?
#
loop_
_entity_poly.entity_id
_entity_poly.type
_entity_poly.pdbx_seq_one_letter_code
_entity_poly.pdbx_strand_id
1 'polypeptide(L)'
;MKDGLEKTRTGFWGNIMNTLTGSKIDDDLYDELEEQLILADVGGEVAIKLVDKLRDRVNEKGLKTGEQASDELRDLIADEMRPEAEMDLSGRPAVILVIGVNGVGKTTSIAKLADYYTRQG
;
A
#
# COMPACT_ATOMS: atom_id res chain seq x y z
N MET A 1 -14.57 7.70 -9.18
CA MET A 1 -13.31 7.04 -8.76
C MET A 1 -13.21 6.78 -7.24
N LYS A 2 -13.87 7.57 -6.38
CA LYS A 2 -13.85 7.35 -4.92
C LYS A 2 -14.56 6.05 -4.49
N ASP A 3 -15.66 5.69 -5.12
CA ASP A 3 -16.49 4.53 -4.74
C ASP A 3 -15.84 3.16 -4.99
N GLY A 4 -14.97 3.04 -6.01
CA GLY A 4 -14.28 1.78 -6.34
C GLY A 4 -13.20 1.36 -5.33
N LEU A 5 -12.60 2.32 -4.63
CA LEU A 5 -11.58 2.08 -3.62
C LEU A 5 -12.15 1.97 -2.19
N GLU A 6 -13.42 2.39 -2.00
CA GLU A 6 -14.04 2.42 -0.67
C GLU A 6 -14.28 1.02 -0.11
N LYS A 7 -14.69 0.07 -0.95
CA LYS A 7 -14.86 -1.33 -0.55
C LYS A 7 -13.53 -2.00 -0.18
N THR A 8 -12.48 -1.74 -0.94
CA THR A 8 -11.13 -2.27 -0.64
C THR A 8 -10.57 -1.64 0.63
N ARG A 9 -10.73 -0.33 0.79
CA ARG A 9 -10.27 0.41 1.97
C ARG A 9 -10.98 -0.03 3.24
N THR A 10 -12.30 -0.20 3.21
CA THR A 10 -13.09 -0.61 4.38
C THR A 10 -12.89 -2.09 4.72
N GLY A 11 -12.72 -2.96 3.72
CA GLY A 11 -12.47 -4.39 3.95
C GLY A 11 -11.08 -4.66 4.53
N PHE A 12 -10.04 -4.19 3.85
CA PHE A 12 -8.65 -4.41 4.25
C PHE A 12 -8.31 -3.74 5.59
N TRP A 13 -8.52 -2.42 5.68
CA TRP A 13 -8.26 -1.69 6.92
C TRP A 13 -9.18 -2.10 8.06
N GLY A 14 -10.42 -2.48 7.77
CA GLY A 14 -11.35 -2.98 8.78
C GLY A 14 -10.83 -4.25 9.44
N ASN A 15 -10.29 -5.19 8.69
CA ASN A 15 -9.69 -6.41 9.24
C ASN A 15 -8.44 -6.10 10.06
N ILE A 16 -7.51 -5.33 9.53
CA ILE A 16 -6.29 -4.92 10.26
C ILE A 16 -6.65 -4.17 11.55
N MET A 17 -7.61 -3.24 11.51
CA MET A 17 -8.05 -2.50 12.70
C MET A 17 -8.69 -3.41 13.73
N ASN A 18 -9.49 -4.40 13.31
CA ASN A 18 -10.10 -5.37 14.23
C ASN A 18 -9.03 -6.22 14.93
N THR A 19 -8.02 -6.67 14.19
CA THR A 19 -6.88 -7.40 14.75
C THR A 19 -6.11 -6.54 15.76
N LEU A 20 -5.82 -5.29 15.42
CA LEU A 20 -5.03 -4.40 16.26
C LEU A 20 -5.80 -3.88 17.48
N THR A 21 -7.08 -3.47 17.35
CA THR A 21 -7.83 -2.79 18.42
C THR A 21 -8.27 -3.70 19.58
N GLY A 22 -8.28 -5.01 19.41
CA GLY A 22 -8.71 -5.98 20.43
C GLY A 22 -7.58 -6.75 21.11
N SER A 23 -6.36 -6.65 20.60
CA SER A 23 -5.25 -7.53 20.98
C SER A 23 -4.17 -6.78 21.74
N LYS A 24 -3.45 -7.52 22.59
CA LYS A 24 -2.17 -7.05 23.13
C LYS A 24 -1.14 -7.08 22.01
N ILE A 25 -0.17 -6.19 22.08
CA ILE A 25 0.97 -6.22 21.14
C ILE A 25 1.91 -7.34 21.60
N ASP A 26 1.74 -8.51 21.00
CA ASP A 26 2.53 -9.72 21.25
C ASP A 26 2.92 -10.38 19.92
N ASP A 27 3.62 -11.50 19.98
CA ASP A 27 4.07 -12.19 18.78
C ASP A 27 2.91 -12.74 17.94
N ASP A 28 1.83 -13.20 18.57
CA ASP A 28 0.64 -13.71 17.88
C ASP A 28 0.00 -12.61 17.01
N LEU A 29 0.00 -11.35 17.50
CA LEU A 29 -0.51 -10.21 16.74
C LEU A 29 0.32 -9.97 15.45
N TYR A 30 1.63 -10.08 15.53
CA TYR A 30 2.48 -9.87 14.35
C TYR A 30 2.29 -10.97 13.31
N ASP A 31 2.16 -12.22 13.74
CA ASP A 31 1.89 -13.36 12.85
C ASP A 31 0.53 -13.19 12.14
N GLU A 32 -0.50 -12.76 12.87
CA GLU A 32 -1.83 -12.49 12.27
C GLU A 32 -1.79 -11.31 11.29
N LEU A 33 -1.03 -10.25 11.58
CA LEU A 33 -0.86 -9.12 10.67
C LEU A 33 -0.15 -9.54 9.39
N GLU A 34 0.89 -10.37 9.49
CA GLU A 34 1.60 -10.91 8.33
C GLU A 34 0.66 -11.71 7.44
N GLU A 35 -0.12 -12.63 8.02
CA GLU A 35 -1.10 -13.41 7.28
C GLU A 35 -2.13 -12.51 6.57
N GLN A 36 -2.65 -11.50 7.25
CA GLN A 36 -3.62 -10.57 6.65
C GLN A 36 -3.03 -9.74 5.52
N LEU A 37 -1.78 -9.31 5.62
CA LEU A 37 -1.08 -8.60 4.55
C LEU A 37 -0.87 -9.49 3.33
N ILE A 38 -0.51 -10.77 3.54
CA ILE A 38 -0.38 -11.75 2.46
C ILE A 38 -1.73 -12.04 1.79
N LEU A 39 -2.79 -12.22 2.56
CA LEU A 39 -4.15 -12.41 2.05
C LEU A 39 -4.67 -11.20 1.26
N ALA A 40 -4.17 -10.01 1.57
CA ALA A 40 -4.45 -8.77 0.84
C ALA A 40 -3.58 -8.58 -0.42
N ASP A 41 -2.87 -9.62 -0.85
CA ASP A 41 -2.02 -9.63 -2.06
C ASP A 41 -0.83 -8.64 -2.00
N VAL A 42 -0.36 -8.33 -0.80
CA VAL A 42 0.83 -7.46 -0.59
C VAL A 42 2.12 -8.18 -1.01
N GLY A 43 2.10 -9.50 -1.04
CA GLY A 43 3.28 -10.33 -1.29
C GLY A 43 4.07 -10.64 0.00
N GLY A 44 4.50 -11.91 0.15
CA GLY A 44 5.09 -12.40 1.40
C GLY A 44 6.34 -11.65 1.84
N GLU A 45 7.26 -11.35 0.92
CA GLU A 45 8.50 -10.62 1.24
C GLU A 45 8.23 -9.22 1.80
N VAL A 46 7.28 -8.49 1.20
CA VAL A 46 6.91 -7.14 1.64
C VAL A 46 6.14 -7.21 2.94
N ALA A 47 5.27 -8.20 3.14
CA ALA A 47 4.51 -8.40 4.37
C ALA A 47 5.45 -8.63 5.57
N ILE A 48 6.39 -9.57 5.44
CA ILE A 48 7.41 -9.85 6.46
C ILE A 48 8.20 -8.57 6.80
N LYS A 49 8.71 -7.88 5.77
CA LYS A 49 9.47 -6.62 5.94
C LYS A 49 8.67 -5.54 6.68
N LEU A 50 7.38 -5.40 6.38
CA LEU A 50 6.51 -4.42 7.05
C LEU A 50 6.27 -4.77 8.51
N VAL A 51 6.04 -6.05 8.81
CA VAL A 51 5.80 -6.54 10.18
C VAL A 51 7.07 -6.42 11.03
N ASP A 52 8.23 -6.77 10.48
CA ASP A 52 9.52 -6.60 11.17
C ASP A 52 9.79 -5.13 11.51
N LYS A 53 9.61 -4.23 10.54
CA LYS A 53 9.73 -2.78 10.77
C LYS A 53 8.74 -2.26 11.81
N LEU A 54 7.51 -2.79 11.80
CA LEU A 54 6.50 -2.43 12.80
C LEU A 54 6.93 -2.86 14.19
N ARG A 55 7.43 -4.09 14.35
CA ARG A 55 7.95 -4.62 15.60
C ARG A 55 9.08 -3.73 16.17
N ASP A 56 10.01 -3.33 15.30
CA ASP A 56 11.10 -2.43 15.67
C ASP A 56 10.57 -1.08 16.14
N ARG A 57 9.67 -0.45 15.42
CA ARG A 57 9.07 0.85 15.80
C ARG A 57 8.24 0.79 17.07
N VAL A 58 7.49 -0.30 17.28
CA VAL A 58 6.75 -0.54 18.53
C VAL A 58 7.69 -0.57 19.72
N ASN A 59 8.81 -1.28 19.59
CA ASN A 59 9.83 -1.38 20.65
C ASN A 59 10.55 -0.05 20.88
N GLU A 60 11.01 0.61 19.83
CA GLU A 60 11.74 1.89 19.91
C GLU A 60 10.89 3.02 20.53
N LYS A 61 9.61 3.10 20.13
CA LYS A 61 8.69 4.14 20.61
C LYS A 61 7.94 3.74 21.89
N GLY A 62 8.08 2.50 22.35
CA GLY A 62 7.39 1.97 23.52
C GLY A 62 5.86 1.99 23.38
N LEU A 63 5.34 1.68 22.19
CA LEU A 63 3.91 1.67 21.92
C LEU A 63 3.22 0.54 22.68
N LYS A 64 2.02 0.80 23.19
CA LYS A 64 1.30 -0.14 24.05
C LYS A 64 -0.09 -0.49 23.56
N THR A 65 -0.61 0.23 22.58
CA THR A 65 -1.96 0.03 22.06
C THR A 65 -1.93 -0.32 20.59
N GLY A 66 -2.88 -1.18 20.17
CA GLY A 66 -3.03 -1.56 18.78
C GLY A 66 -3.36 -0.37 17.87
N GLU A 67 -4.03 0.68 18.38
CA GLU A 67 -4.27 1.91 17.62
C GLU A 67 -2.96 2.60 17.24
N GLN A 68 -2.02 2.72 18.21
CA GLN A 68 -0.70 3.29 17.96
C GLN A 68 0.09 2.45 16.93
N ALA A 69 0.02 1.12 17.04
CA ALA A 69 0.64 0.22 16.07
C ALA A 69 0.01 0.33 14.68
N SER A 70 -1.30 0.55 14.59
CA SER A 70 -2.00 0.78 13.32
C SER A 70 -1.56 2.06 12.62
N ASP A 71 -1.37 3.15 13.35
CA ASP A 71 -0.89 4.40 12.78
C ASP A 71 0.55 4.24 12.24
N GLU A 72 1.44 3.55 12.98
CA GLU A 72 2.79 3.24 12.51
C GLU A 72 2.80 2.32 11.29
N LEU A 73 1.94 1.30 11.25
CA LEU A 73 1.82 0.42 10.09
C LEU A 73 1.37 1.21 8.85
N ARG A 74 0.44 2.16 9.01
CA ARG A 74 -0.01 3.03 7.92
C ARG A 74 1.15 3.88 7.37
N ASP A 75 1.95 4.46 8.25
CA ASP A 75 3.11 5.25 7.87
C ASP A 75 4.17 4.40 7.17
N LEU A 76 4.44 3.19 7.67
CA LEU A 76 5.35 2.23 7.03
C LEU A 76 4.91 1.84 5.62
N ILE A 77 3.62 1.56 5.43
CA ILE A 77 3.05 1.26 4.11
C ILE A 77 3.17 2.48 3.19
N ALA A 78 2.88 3.68 3.68
CA ALA A 78 3.01 4.91 2.91
C ALA A 78 4.47 5.15 2.48
N ASP A 79 5.44 4.88 3.37
CA ASP A 79 6.86 4.98 3.07
C ASP A 79 7.30 3.95 2.01
N GLU A 80 6.82 2.72 2.10
CA GLU A 80 7.13 1.67 1.12
C GLU A 80 6.51 1.95 -0.26
N MET A 81 5.39 2.68 -0.30
CA MET A 81 4.71 3.08 -1.55
C MET A 81 5.28 4.35 -2.18
N ARG A 82 6.25 5.01 -1.57
CA ARG A 82 6.87 6.21 -2.17
C ARG A 82 7.63 5.82 -3.44
N PRO A 83 7.38 6.48 -4.58
CA PRO A 83 8.13 6.19 -5.78
C PRO A 83 9.60 6.62 -5.60
N GLU A 84 10.51 5.67 -5.73
CA GLU A 84 11.96 5.96 -5.73
C GLU A 84 12.45 6.41 -7.11
N ALA A 85 11.66 6.17 -8.16
CA ALA A 85 12.02 6.51 -9.53
C ALA A 85 10.93 7.32 -10.22
N GLU A 86 11.32 8.44 -10.83
CA GLU A 86 10.49 9.16 -11.77
C GLU A 86 10.48 8.41 -13.11
N MET A 87 9.40 8.56 -13.87
CA MET A 87 9.30 8.01 -15.21
C MET A 87 10.33 8.69 -16.12
N ASP A 88 11.29 7.96 -16.64
CA ASP A 88 12.27 8.48 -17.61
C ASP A 88 11.60 8.72 -18.96
N LEU A 89 11.37 9.97 -19.28
CA LEU A 89 10.82 10.43 -20.57
C LEU A 89 11.87 11.14 -21.43
N SER A 90 13.15 10.90 -21.22
CA SER A 90 14.25 11.53 -21.96
C SER A 90 14.36 11.06 -23.42
N GLY A 91 13.77 9.90 -23.75
CA GLY A 91 13.73 9.34 -25.10
C GLY A 91 13.06 10.29 -26.11
N ARG A 92 13.53 10.31 -27.37
CA ARG A 92 12.95 11.13 -28.45
C ARG A 92 12.62 10.28 -29.67
N PRO A 93 11.36 9.88 -29.89
CA PRO A 93 10.22 10.15 -28.99
C PRO A 93 10.26 9.29 -27.73
N ALA A 94 9.73 9.80 -26.60
CA ALA A 94 9.43 8.99 -25.44
C ALA A 94 8.22 8.10 -25.75
N VAL A 95 8.32 6.80 -25.45
CA VAL A 95 7.25 5.83 -25.75
C VAL A 95 6.79 5.18 -24.44
N ILE A 96 5.49 5.29 -24.15
CA ILE A 96 4.84 4.63 -23.01
C ILE A 96 3.92 3.52 -23.56
N LEU A 97 4.24 2.26 -23.24
CA LEU A 97 3.42 1.12 -23.60
C LEU A 97 2.47 0.75 -22.45
N VAL A 98 1.15 0.84 -22.71
CA VAL A 98 0.12 0.45 -21.75
C VAL A 98 -0.43 -0.93 -22.11
N ILE A 99 -0.20 -1.91 -21.25
CA ILE A 99 -0.62 -3.31 -21.44
C ILE A 99 -1.71 -3.69 -20.44
N GLY A 100 -2.48 -4.71 -20.79
CA GLY A 100 -3.54 -5.27 -19.93
C GLY A 100 -4.63 -5.97 -20.74
N VAL A 101 -5.48 -6.77 -20.06
CA VAL A 101 -6.62 -7.45 -20.67
C VAL A 101 -7.73 -6.46 -21.09
N ASN A 102 -8.70 -6.93 -21.86
CA ASN A 102 -9.82 -6.10 -22.30
C ASN A 102 -10.68 -5.66 -21.11
N GLY A 103 -11.16 -4.41 -21.15
CA GLY A 103 -12.07 -3.87 -20.12
C GLY A 103 -11.42 -3.37 -18.84
N VAL A 104 -10.10 -3.50 -18.64
CA VAL A 104 -9.41 -3.05 -17.41
C VAL A 104 -9.15 -1.55 -17.31
N GLY A 105 -9.56 -0.76 -18.32
CA GLY A 105 -9.41 0.69 -18.27
C GLY A 105 -8.14 1.24 -18.95
N LYS A 106 -7.47 0.48 -19.84
CA LYS A 106 -6.29 0.94 -20.58
C LYS A 106 -6.52 2.28 -21.28
N THR A 107 -7.58 2.37 -22.10
CA THR A 107 -7.93 3.59 -22.86
C THR A 107 -8.17 4.78 -21.93
N THR A 108 -8.86 4.56 -20.81
CA THR A 108 -9.09 5.60 -19.80
C THR A 108 -7.78 6.07 -19.16
N SER A 109 -6.86 5.15 -18.86
CA SER A 109 -5.56 5.48 -18.30
C SER A 109 -4.69 6.23 -19.31
N ILE A 110 -4.68 5.81 -20.57
CA ILE A 110 -3.96 6.50 -21.66
C ILE A 110 -4.47 7.94 -21.81
N ALA A 111 -5.79 8.16 -21.82
CA ALA A 111 -6.36 9.49 -21.92
C ALA A 111 -5.95 10.41 -20.75
N LYS A 112 -5.91 9.88 -19.53
CA LYS A 112 -5.47 10.62 -18.35
C LYS A 112 -3.97 10.95 -18.37
N LEU A 113 -3.14 10.00 -18.81
CA LEU A 113 -1.70 10.23 -18.96
C LEU A 113 -1.43 11.27 -20.05
N ALA A 114 -2.14 11.19 -21.20
CA ALA A 114 -2.02 12.16 -22.27
C ALA A 114 -2.40 13.57 -21.79
N ASP A 115 -3.53 13.73 -21.10
CA ASP A 115 -3.93 15.03 -20.52
C ASP A 115 -2.89 15.55 -19.51
N TYR A 116 -2.40 14.67 -18.63
CA TYR A 116 -1.39 15.02 -17.62
C TYR A 116 -0.11 15.57 -18.26
N TYR A 117 0.47 14.86 -19.22
CA TYR A 117 1.72 15.28 -19.87
C TYR A 117 1.53 16.46 -20.82
N THR A 118 0.37 16.57 -21.50
CA THR A 118 0.08 17.75 -22.36
C THR A 118 0.03 19.04 -21.56
N ARG A 119 -0.40 18.99 -20.30
CA ARG A 119 -0.44 20.17 -19.41
C ARG A 119 0.93 20.54 -18.87
N GLN A 120 1.89 19.65 -18.90
CA GLN A 120 3.26 19.93 -18.44
C GLN A 120 4.18 20.47 -19.54
N GLY A 121 3.76 20.44 -20.81
CA GLY A 121 4.52 20.87 -21.99
C GLY A 121 5.13 19.69 -22.68
#